data_86987390b01faf4f663db51060ccdcfa
#
_entry.id   86987390b01faf4f663db51060ccdcfa
#
_cell.length_a   1.000
_cell.length_b   1.000
_cell.length_c   1.000
_cell.angle_alpha   90.00
_cell.angle_beta   90.00
_cell.angle_gamma   90.00
#
_symmetry.space_group_name_H-M   'P 1'
#
loop_
_entity.id
_entity.type
_entity.pdbx_description
1 polymer ?
#
loop_
_entity_poly.entity_id
_entity_poly.type
_entity_poly.pdbx_seq_one_letter_code
_entity_poly.pdbx_strand_id
1 'polypeptide(L)'
;MKFIDNAKIYVKAGKGGDGHISFRREKYVPKGGPDGGTGGKGGDVIFVANSHLTTLLDFRYKQNYIADDGKNGGKNNCTGKDGGNLIVKVPIGTILYDADTNEQVVDLSRDNQSFVVATGGNGGFGNAMFATPTNQSPRYAKPGLEGKEINISLELKLIANVGIVGLPNVGKSTLISVISAAKPKIADYPFTTLTPNLGIVKVADYKSFTVADIPGLIEGASEGKGLGVQFLRHVERTQVLVFLLDGMSIDQVQDYKLLKSELKKYNPSMLAKKRIICISRIDALTDEQLKAVKKLKYREKDVEILFISSVANLGVDELKYKMWELVKEVESNK
;
A
#
# COMPACT_ATOMS: atom_id res chain seq x y z
N MET A 1 8.43 -17.26 -3.69
CA MET A 1 7.42 -16.31 -4.21
C MET A 1 8.15 -15.11 -4.80
N LYS A 2 7.82 -14.69 -6.03
CA LYS A 2 8.49 -13.54 -6.65
C LYS A 2 7.75 -12.28 -6.17
N PHE A 3 8.42 -11.37 -5.49
CA PHE A 3 7.84 -10.10 -5.02
C PHE A 3 7.82 -9.11 -6.20
N ILE A 4 6.71 -8.47 -6.45
CA ILE A 4 6.54 -7.44 -7.48
C ILE A 4 5.96 -6.20 -6.83
N ASP A 5 6.66 -5.11 -6.97
CA ASP A 5 6.38 -3.78 -6.39
C ASP A 5 5.88 -2.77 -7.42
N ASN A 6 6.00 -3.11 -8.71
CA ASN A 6 5.56 -2.29 -9.82
C ASN A 6 4.75 -3.10 -10.83
N ALA A 7 3.63 -2.55 -11.29
CA ALA A 7 2.83 -3.14 -12.36
C ALA A 7 2.15 -2.04 -13.18
N LYS A 8 2.04 -2.26 -14.50
CA LYS A 8 1.25 -1.40 -15.39
C LYS A 8 0.00 -2.15 -15.81
N ILE A 9 -1.15 -1.48 -15.73
CA ILE A 9 -2.44 -2.04 -16.05
C ILE A 9 -3.27 -1.05 -16.85
N TYR A 10 -4.16 -1.59 -17.66
CA TYR A 10 -5.19 -0.83 -18.38
C TYR A 10 -6.51 -0.95 -17.62
N VAL A 11 -7.16 0.17 -17.39
CA VAL A 11 -8.40 0.27 -16.66
C VAL A 11 -9.43 0.95 -17.54
N LYS A 12 -10.60 0.30 -17.72
CA LYS A 12 -11.73 0.85 -18.48
C LYS A 12 -13.02 0.71 -17.67
N ALA A 13 -13.71 1.80 -17.46
CA ALA A 13 -15.05 1.81 -16.90
C ALA A 13 -16.07 1.44 -17.97
N GLY A 14 -17.22 0.94 -17.53
CA GLY A 14 -18.28 0.52 -18.43
C GLY A 14 -18.88 1.69 -19.23
N LYS A 15 -19.26 1.43 -20.45
CA LYS A 15 -20.08 2.35 -21.27
C LYS A 15 -21.50 2.43 -20.72
N GLY A 16 -22.14 3.59 -20.79
CA GLY A 16 -23.58 3.72 -20.55
C GLY A 16 -24.39 3.03 -21.65
N GLY A 17 -25.48 2.38 -21.26
CA GLY A 17 -26.44 1.80 -22.21
C GLY A 17 -27.13 2.86 -23.08
N ASP A 18 -27.53 2.50 -24.28
CA ASP A 18 -28.19 3.43 -25.16
C ASP A 18 -29.67 3.65 -24.76
N GLY A 19 -30.17 4.85 -25.00
CA GLY A 19 -31.60 5.13 -24.87
C GLY A 19 -32.42 4.41 -25.95
N HIS A 20 -33.63 4.06 -25.62
CA HIS A 20 -34.52 3.31 -26.51
C HIS A 20 -35.52 4.24 -27.22
N ILE A 21 -35.88 3.87 -28.45
CA ILE A 21 -36.96 4.54 -29.20
C ILE A 21 -38.12 3.59 -29.26
N SER A 22 -39.21 3.92 -28.57
CA SER A 22 -40.47 3.17 -28.68
C SER A 22 -41.69 4.07 -28.48
N PHE A 23 -42.82 3.57 -28.90
CA PHE A 23 -44.10 4.25 -28.78
C PHE A 23 -45.13 3.26 -28.23
N ARG A 24 -45.88 3.69 -27.24
CA ARG A 24 -46.92 2.91 -26.59
C ARG A 24 -47.99 2.50 -27.63
N ARG A 25 -48.32 1.22 -27.68
CA ARG A 25 -49.38 0.65 -28.54
C ARG A 25 -50.23 -0.28 -27.70
N GLU A 26 -51.48 0.13 -27.48
CA GLU A 26 -52.47 -0.67 -26.77
C GLU A 26 -53.76 -0.77 -27.57
N LYS A 27 -54.58 -1.75 -27.21
CA LYS A 27 -55.79 -2.13 -27.98
C LYS A 27 -56.75 -0.97 -28.26
N TYR A 28 -56.82 0.04 -27.42
CA TYR A 28 -57.71 1.19 -27.56
C TYR A 28 -57.00 2.54 -27.58
N VAL A 29 -55.68 2.53 -27.71
CA VAL A 29 -54.79 3.72 -27.74
C VAL A 29 -53.94 3.69 -29.03
N PRO A 30 -54.51 4.00 -30.19
CA PRO A 30 -53.78 3.89 -31.46
C PRO A 30 -52.68 4.92 -31.65
N LYS A 31 -52.70 6.03 -30.91
CA LYS A 31 -51.69 7.10 -30.94
C LYS A 31 -51.05 7.25 -29.54
N GLY A 32 -50.43 6.17 -29.03
CA GLY A 32 -49.68 6.25 -27.77
C GLY A 32 -48.45 7.13 -27.92
N GLY A 33 -48.09 7.86 -26.87
CA GLY A 33 -46.90 8.71 -26.82
C GLY A 33 -45.58 7.94 -26.83
N PRO A 34 -44.45 8.63 -26.87
CA PRO A 34 -43.14 8.00 -26.75
C PRO A 34 -42.98 7.37 -25.36
N ASP A 35 -42.49 6.14 -25.33
CA ASP A 35 -42.30 5.34 -24.10
C ASP A 35 -40.97 4.61 -24.04
N GLY A 36 -40.02 5.08 -24.82
CA GLY A 36 -38.63 4.54 -24.75
C GLY A 36 -37.90 5.01 -23.51
N GLY A 37 -37.39 4.04 -22.75
CA GLY A 37 -36.65 4.25 -21.50
C GLY A 37 -35.18 4.66 -21.72
N THR A 38 -34.55 5.15 -20.68
CA THR A 38 -33.13 5.53 -20.67
C THR A 38 -32.25 4.29 -20.54
N GLY A 39 -31.01 4.35 -21.05
CA GLY A 39 -29.99 3.35 -20.75
C GLY A 39 -29.52 3.42 -19.30
N GLY A 40 -29.00 2.32 -18.80
CA GLY A 40 -28.33 2.26 -17.48
C GLY A 40 -26.96 2.91 -17.52
N LYS A 41 -26.44 3.35 -16.37
CA LYS A 41 -25.06 3.82 -16.21
C LYS A 41 -24.09 2.66 -16.39
N GLY A 42 -22.89 2.88 -16.97
CA GLY A 42 -21.78 1.92 -16.95
C GLY A 42 -21.18 1.77 -15.54
N GLY A 43 -20.59 0.62 -15.25
CA GLY A 43 -19.94 0.36 -13.98
C GLY A 43 -18.66 1.17 -13.78
N ASP A 44 -18.40 1.58 -12.56
CA ASP A 44 -17.17 2.27 -12.16
C ASP A 44 -16.05 1.24 -11.85
N VAL A 45 -14.76 1.65 -11.99
CA VAL A 45 -13.63 0.86 -11.50
C VAL A 45 -13.09 1.49 -10.22
N ILE A 46 -13.14 0.70 -9.14
CA ILE A 46 -12.85 1.14 -7.77
C ILE A 46 -11.66 0.34 -7.24
N PHE A 47 -10.59 1.03 -6.84
CA PHE A 47 -9.47 0.41 -6.14
C PHE A 47 -9.70 0.45 -4.64
N VAL A 48 -9.39 -0.67 -3.96
CA VAL A 48 -9.58 -0.82 -2.51
C VAL A 48 -8.31 -1.40 -1.91
N ALA A 49 -7.74 -0.70 -0.92
CA ALA A 49 -6.60 -1.21 -0.16
C ALA A 49 -7.03 -2.38 0.73
N ASN A 50 -6.20 -3.42 0.78
CA ASN A 50 -6.47 -4.61 1.57
C ASN A 50 -5.19 -5.06 2.30
N SER A 51 -5.27 -5.15 3.64
CA SER A 51 -4.19 -5.56 4.54
C SER A 51 -3.71 -7.01 4.34
N HIS A 52 -4.54 -7.86 3.75
CA HIS A 52 -4.18 -9.27 3.48
C HIS A 52 -3.31 -9.44 2.23
N LEU A 53 -3.20 -8.42 1.38
CA LEU A 53 -2.36 -8.45 0.19
C LEU A 53 -0.98 -7.83 0.50
N THR A 54 0.08 -8.50 0.03
CA THR A 54 1.47 -8.08 0.29
C THR A 54 2.29 -7.83 -0.96
N THR A 55 1.74 -8.07 -2.16
CA THR A 55 2.46 -7.96 -3.43
C THR A 55 1.52 -7.60 -4.58
N LEU A 56 2.06 -6.98 -5.62
CA LEU A 56 1.36 -6.69 -6.88
C LEU A 56 1.49 -7.83 -7.91
N LEU A 57 1.82 -9.05 -7.49
CA LEU A 57 2.09 -10.17 -8.40
C LEU A 57 0.93 -10.46 -9.36
N ASP A 58 -0.31 -10.39 -8.88
CA ASP A 58 -1.50 -10.70 -9.68
C ASP A 58 -1.67 -9.72 -10.86
N PHE A 59 -1.26 -8.46 -10.68
CA PHE A 59 -1.33 -7.41 -11.71
C PHE A 59 -0.34 -7.61 -12.86
N ARG A 60 0.67 -8.47 -12.68
CA ARG A 60 1.56 -8.86 -13.76
C ARG A 60 0.92 -9.86 -14.71
N TYR A 61 0.04 -10.72 -14.18
CA TYR A 61 -0.65 -11.73 -14.98
C TYR A 61 -1.94 -11.19 -15.59
N LYS A 62 -2.72 -10.43 -14.83
CA LYS A 62 -3.93 -9.76 -15.31
C LYS A 62 -3.66 -8.28 -15.44
N GLN A 63 -3.60 -7.78 -16.67
CA GLN A 63 -3.30 -6.38 -16.95
C GLN A 63 -4.50 -5.56 -17.38
N ASN A 64 -5.63 -6.19 -17.73
CA ASN A 64 -6.84 -5.51 -18.18
C ASN A 64 -7.94 -5.61 -17.13
N TYR A 65 -8.46 -4.48 -16.71
CA TYR A 65 -9.53 -4.33 -15.74
C TYR A 65 -10.67 -3.52 -16.34
N ILE A 66 -11.75 -4.22 -16.74
CA ILE A 66 -12.88 -3.64 -17.47
C ILE A 66 -14.14 -3.86 -16.62
N ALA A 67 -14.86 -2.79 -16.29
CA ALA A 67 -16.16 -2.86 -15.62
C ALA A 67 -17.28 -3.14 -16.65
N ASP A 68 -18.44 -3.57 -16.14
CA ASP A 68 -19.57 -3.92 -16.99
C ASP A 68 -20.23 -2.69 -17.60
N ASP A 69 -20.72 -2.84 -18.83
CA ASP A 69 -21.51 -1.82 -19.50
C ASP A 69 -22.94 -1.76 -18.93
N GLY A 70 -23.54 -0.57 -18.94
CA GLY A 70 -24.96 -0.37 -18.68
C GLY A 70 -25.79 -1.02 -19.79
N LYS A 71 -26.97 -1.55 -19.41
CA LYS A 71 -27.91 -2.12 -20.37
C LYS A 71 -28.70 -1.02 -21.07
N ASN A 72 -29.06 -1.27 -22.34
CA ASN A 72 -29.88 -0.35 -23.10
C ASN A 72 -31.28 -0.19 -22.46
N GLY A 73 -31.88 0.96 -22.65
CA GLY A 73 -33.25 1.21 -22.29
C GLY A 73 -34.23 0.27 -23.03
N GLY A 74 -35.40 0.10 -22.46
CA GLY A 74 -36.43 -0.75 -23.01
C GLY A 74 -37.70 0.02 -23.34
N LYS A 75 -38.75 -0.70 -23.80
CA LYS A 75 -40.11 -0.20 -23.99
C LYS A 75 -40.77 0.08 -22.64
N ASN A 76 -41.92 0.77 -22.68
CA ASN A 76 -42.73 1.08 -21.50
C ASN A 76 -41.97 1.85 -20.42
N ASN A 77 -41.14 2.80 -20.82
CA ASN A 77 -40.26 3.60 -19.95
C ASN A 77 -39.28 2.77 -19.07
N CYS A 78 -39.01 1.53 -19.48
CA CYS A 78 -38.07 0.69 -18.73
C CYS A 78 -36.65 1.21 -18.88
N THR A 79 -36.08 1.66 -17.76
CA THR A 79 -34.66 2.03 -17.69
C THR A 79 -33.77 0.79 -17.76
N GLY A 80 -32.69 0.86 -18.53
CA GLY A 80 -31.69 -0.19 -18.57
C GLY A 80 -31.02 -0.39 -17.20
N LYS A 81 -30.65 -1.62 -16.88
CA LYS A 81 -29.93 -1.93 -15.65
C LYS A 81 -28.53 -1.33 -15.71
N ASP A 82 -28.07 -0.73 -14.61
CA ASP A 82 -26.68 -0.25 -14.48
C ASP A 82 -25.67 -1.40 -14.55
N GLY A 83 -24.49 -1.12 -15.10
CA GLY A 83 -23.35 -2.02 -15.12
C GLY A 83 -22.78 -2.25 -13.72
N GLY A 84 -22.26 -3.44 -13.48
CA GLY A 84 -21.62 -3.77 -12.20
C GLY A 84 -20.29 -3.03 -12.02
N ASN A 85 -20.07 -2.47 -10.83
CA ASN A 85 -18.79 -1.88 -10.49
C ASN A 85 -17.70 -2.96 -10.36
N LEU A 86 -16.50 -2.69 -10.87
CA LEU A 86 -15.34 -3.55 -10.71
C LEU A 86 -14.52 -3.10 -9.51
N ILE A 87 -14.44 -3.95 -8.48
CA ILE A 87 -13.59 -3.71 -7.31
C ILE A 87 -12.25 -4.39 -7.51
N VAL A 88 -11.18 -3.59 -7.53
CA VAL A 88 -9.80 -4.04 -7.66
C VAL A 88 -9.10 -3.89 -6.32
N LYS A 89 -8.73 -5.03 -5.70
CA LYS A 89 -8.05 -5.03 -4.40
C LYS A 89 -6.55 -4.91 -4.61
N VAL A 90 -5.91 -3.98 -3.88
CA VAL A 90 -4.46 -3.74 -3.90
C VAL A 90 -3.90 -3.78 -2.47
N PRO A 91 -2.60 -4.07 -2.29
CA PRO A 91 -1.96 -3.96 -0.98
C PRO A 91 -2.04 -2.54 -0.41
N ILE A 92 -2.03 -2.43 0.93
CA ILE A 92 -1.88 -1.13 1.60
C ILE A 92 -0.54 -0.51 1.20
N GLY A 93 -0.54 0.81 0.96
CA GLY A 93 0.65 1.54 0.50
C GLY A 93 0.88 1.48 -1.00
N THR A 94 -0.12 1.00 -1.76
CA THR A 94 -0.09 1.11 -3.22
C THR A 94 -0.39 2.54 -3.64
N ILE A 95 0.50 3.12 -4.45
CA ILE A 95 0.28 4.39 -5.12
C ILE A 95 -0.09 4.11 -6.57
N LEU A 96 -1.10 4.80 -7.02
CA LEU A 96 -1.54 4.79 -8.40
C LEU A 96 -1.02 6.05 -9.09
N TYR A 97 -0.33 5.87 -10.20
CA TYR A 97 0.07 6.94 -11.09
C TYR A 97 -0.64 6.78 -12.43
N ASP A 98 -1.00 7.88 -13.05
CA ASP A 98 -1.35 7.89 -14.46
C ASP A 98 -0.08 7.54 -15.26
N ALA A 99 -0.11 6.47 -16.05
CA ALA A 99 1.07 5.98 -16.76
C ALA A 99 1.49 6.89 -17.92
N ASP A 100 0.59 7.75 -18.39
CA ASP A 100 0.83 8.65 -19.54
C ASP A 100 1.38 10.01 -19.07
N THR A 101 0.89 10.54 -17.93
CA THR A 101 1.32 11.84 -17.37
C THR A 101 2.34 11.71 -16.25
N ASN A 102 2.52 10.52 -15.66
CA ASN A 102 3.28 10.25 -14.44
C ASN A 102 2.77 11.04 -13.21
N GLU A 103 1.57 11.57 -13.25
CA GLU A 103 0.97 12.25 -12.11
C GLU A 103 0.43 11.24 -11.09
N GLN A 104 0.59 11.55 -9.81
CA GLN A 104 0.03 10.73 -8.74
C GLN A 104 -1.49 10.91 -8.69
N VAL A 105 -2.23 9.82 -8.92
CA VAL A 105 -3.70 9.79 -8.86
C VAL A 105 -4.16 9.65 -7.41
N VAL A 106 -3.64 8.66 -6.68
CA VAL A 106 -4.00 8.40 -5.28
C VAL A 106 -2.92 7.57 -4.56
N ASP A 107 -2.82 7.76 -3.23
CA ASP A 107 -2.04 6.94 -2.31
C ASP A 107 -3.01 6.18 -1.39
N LEU A 108 -3.06 4.86 -1.51
CA LEU A 108 -3.93 3.98 -0.73
C LEU A 108 -3.17 3.47 0.50
N SER A 109 -3.07 4.31 1.53
CA SER A 109 -2.25 4.09 2.73
C SER A 109 -2.98 3.47 3.92
N ARG A 110 -4.33 3.34 3.87
CA ARG A 110 -5.15 2.80 4.97
C ARG A 110 -5.93 1.58 4.50
N ASP A 111 -6.15 0.63 5.39
CA ASP A 111 -6.98 -0.54 5.10
C ASP A 111 -8.41 -0.13 4.74
N ASN A 112 -9.01 -0.82 3.77
CA ASN A 112 -10.32 -0.53 3.21
C ASN A 112 -10.50 0.88 2.61
N GLN A 113 -9.43 1.66 2.47
CA GLN A 113 -9.47 2.91 1.71
C GLN A 113 -9.81 2.61 0.25
N SER A 114 -10.82 3.29 -0.28
CA SER A 114 -11.28 3.11 -1.65
C SER A 114 -11.14 4.39 -2.46
N PHE A 115 -10.92 4.24 -3.77
CA PHE A 115 -10.85 5.35 -4.71
C PHE A 115 -11.40 4.93 -6.07
N VAL A 116 -12.26 5.76 -6.66
CA VAL A 116 -12.81 5.56 -8.01
C VAL A 116 -11.80 6.08 -9.03
N VAL A 117 -11.14 5.18 -9.75
CA VAL A 117 -10.10 5.51 -10.75
C VAL A 117 -10.74 5.86 -12.11
N ALA A 118 -11.75 5.10 -12.49
CA ALA A 118 -12.45 5.34 -13.75
C ALA A 118 -13.97 5.30 -13.51
N THR A 119 -14.65 6.34 -13.95
CA THR A 119 -16.11 6.49 -13.83
C THR A 119 -16.80 5.95 -15.06
N GLY A 120 -17.86 5.17 -14.85
CA GLY A 120 -18.73 4.67 -15.92
C GLY A 120 -19.45 5.78 -16.66
N GLY A 121 -19.69 5.55 -17.95
CA GLY A 121 -20.45 6.46 -18.79
C GLY A 121 -21.91 6.55 -18.39
N ASN A 122 -22.51 7.71 -18.50
CA ASN A 122 -23.93 7.88 -18.25
C ASN A 122 -24.76 7.22 -19.37
N GLY A 123 -25.89 6.62 -18.96
CA GLY A 123 -26.83 6.07 -19.91
C GLY A 123 -27.48 7.13 -20.81
N GLY A 124 -27.73 6.76 -22.06
CA GLY A 124 -28.41 7.60 -23.03
C GLY A 124 -29.88 7.79 -22.73
N PHE A 125 -30.43 8.93 -23.05
CA PHE A 125 -31.84 9.22 -22.85
C PHE A 125 -32.73 8.57 -23.93
N GLY A 126 -33.80 7.89 -23.51
CA GLY A 126 -34.84 7.39 -24.40
C GLY A 126 -35.69 8.49 -24.99
N ASN A 127 -36.49 8.15 -26.05
CA ASN A 127 -37.29 9.16 -26.72
C ASN A 127 -38.36 9.77 -25.82
N ALA A 128 -38.82 9.08 -24.79
CA ALA A 128 -39.79 9.62 -23.84
C ALA A 128 -39.30 10.92 -23.13
N MET A 129 -37.97 11.02 -22.88
CA MET A 129 -37.37 12.18 -22.24
C MET A 129 -37.30 13.44 -23.12
N PHE A 130 -37.53 13.30 -24.42
CA PHE A 130 -37.51 14.41 -25.40
C PHE A 130 -38.91 14.87 -25.81
N ALA A 131 -39.97 14.31 -25.20
CA ALA A 131 -41.35 14.73 -25.44
C ALA A 131 -41.57 16.13 -24.86
N THR A 132 -42.03 17.05 -25.70
CA THR A 132 -42.38 18.41 -25.32
C THR A 132 -43.72 18.78 -25.92
N PRO A 133 -44.40 19.83 -25.46
CA PRO A 133 -45.67 20.27 -26.07
C PRO A 133 -45.58 20.53 -27.58
N THR A 134 -44.41 20.95 -28.06
CA THR A 134 -44.18 21.23 -29.48
C THR A 134 -43.66 20.01 -30.25
N ASN A 135 -43.03 19.03 -29.57
CA ASN A 135 -42.56 17.77 -30.14
C ASN A 135 -43.10 16.58 -29.34
N GLN A 136 -44.32 16.20 -29.58
CA GLN A 136 -45.03 15.15 -28.83
C GLN A 136 -44.61 13.72 -29.23
N SER A 137 -43.92 13.53 -30.33
CA SER A 137 -43.58 12.22 -30.86
C SER A 137 -42.12 12.15 -31.34
N PRO A 138 -41.12 12.42 -30.45
CA PRO A 138 -39.70 12.38 -30.83
C PRO A 138 -39.30 10.97 -31.27
N ARG A 139 -38.64 10.88 -32.43
CA ARG A 139 -38.16 9.62 -33.02
C ARG A 139 -36.64 9.45 -32.90
N TYR A 140 -36.04 10.01 -31.85
CA TYR A 140 -34.63 9.91 -31.58
C TYR A 140 -34.39 9.62 -30.10
N ALA A 141 -33.28 9.00 -29.82
CA ALA A 141 -32.74 8.75 -28.49
C ALA A 141 -31.26 9.12 -28.48
N LYS A 142 -30.69 9.33 -27.33
CA LYS A 142 -29.24 9.56 -27.19
C LYS A 142 -28.52 8.24 -26.92
N PRO A 143 -27.36 8.01 -27.51
CA PRO A 143 -26.48 6.89 -27.12
C PRO A 143 -25.94 7.11 -25.71
N GLY A 144 -25.59 6.04 -25.05
CA GLY A 144 -24.81 6.09 -23.80
C GLY A 144 -23.41 6.66 -24.02
N LEU A 145 -22.91 7.32 -23.01
CA LEU A 145 -21.55 7.87 -23.03
C LEU A 145 -20.51 6.78 -22.78
N GLU A 146 -19.34 6.90 -23.39
CA GLU A 146 -18.21 6.01 -23.09
C GLU A 146 -17.76 6.20 -21.64
N GLY A 147 -17.36 5.11 -21.00
CA GLY A 147 -16.72 5.15 -19.70
C GLY A 147 -15.28 5.68 -19.81
N LYS A 148 -14.76 6.22 -18.71
CA LYS A 148 -13.38 6.68 -18.64
C LYS A 148 -12.43 5.49 -18.79
N GLU A 149 -11.39 5.67 -19.60
CA GLU A 149 -10.29 4.71 -19.71
C GLU A 149 -8.96 5.39 -19.38
N ILE A 150 -8.06 4.65 -18.74
CA ILE A 150 -6.79 5.17 -18.25
C ILE A 150 -5.77 4.03 -18.08
N ASN A 151 -4.52 4.32 -18.43
CA ASN A 151 -3.38 3.47 -18.12
C ASN A 151 -2.85 3.82 -16.73
N ILE A 152 -2.80 2.85 -15.83
CA ILE A 152 -2.33 3.04 -14.45
C ILE A 152 -1.02 2.33 -14.23
N SER A 153 -0.04 3.03 -13.69
CA SER A 153 1.16 2.46 -13.09
C SER A 153 0.93 2.31 -11.59
N LEU A 154 0.94 1.07 -11.10
CA LEU A 154 0.88 0.74 -9.69
C LEU A 154 2.30 0.68 -9.14
N GLU A 155 2.55 1.36 -8.05
CA GLU A 155 3.79 1.30 -7.29
C GLU A 155 3.46 0.96 -5.83
N LEU A 156 3.97 -0.18 -5.37
CA LEU A 156 3.84 -0.58 -3.98
C LEU A 156 4.99 0.02 -3.18
N LYS A 157 4.73 1.08 -2.43
CA LYS A 157 5.67 1.56 -1.42
C LYS A 157 5.70 0.55 -0.28
N LEU A 158 6.71 -0.28 -0.26
CA LEU A 158 6.94 -1.24 0.81
C LEU A 158 7.00 -0.52 2.15
N ILE A 159 5.94 -0.68 2.91
CA ILE A 159 5.90 -0.27 4.30
C ILE A 159 6.46 -1.44 5.09
N ALA A 160 7.71 -1.35 5.54
CA ALA A 160 8.16 -2.26 6.58
C ALA A 160 7.43 -1.89 7.88
N ASN A 161 6.84 -2.87 8.54
CA ASN A 161 6.23 -2.67 9.86
C ASN A 161 7.31 -2.26 10.87
N VAL A 162 8.52 -2.86 10.74
CA VAL A 162 9.64 -2.64 11.65
C VAL A 162 10.87 -2.15 10.86
N GLY A 163 11.45 -1.05 11.30
CA GLY A 163 12.73 -0.53 10.80
C GLY A 163 13.88 -0.88 11.75
N ILE A 164 14.96 -1.49 11.23
CA ILE A 164 16.19 -1.74 12.01
C ILE A 164 17.16 -0.60 11.77
N VAL A 165 17.55 0.06 12.86
CA VAL A 165 18.51 1.18 12.90
C VAL A 165 19.76 0.72 13.62
N GLY A 166 20.93 0.99 13.10
CA GLY A 166 22.19 0.64 13.76
C GLY A 166 23.39 1.08 12.95
N LEU A 167 24.55 1.14 13.61
CA LEU A 167 25.83 1.50 13.01
C LEU A 167 26.22 0.52 11.88
N PRO A 168 27.11 0.89 10.95
CA PRO A 168 27.67 -0.05 10.00
C PRO A 168 28.25 -1.28 10.71
N ASN A 169 28.14 -2.45 10.08
CA ASN A 169 28.70 -3.72 10.56
C ASN A 169 28.18 -4.26 11.91
N VAL A 170 27.15 -3.66 12.50
CA VAL A 170 26.53 -4.13 13.76
C VAL A 170 25.75 -5.44 13.61
N GLY A 171 25.58 -5.95 12.37
CA GLY A 171 24.90 -7.20 12.08
C GLY A 171 23.44 -7.06 11.64
N LYS A 172 22.99 -5.89 11.16
CA LYS A 172 21.61 -5.67 10.67
C LYS A 172 21.20 -6.68 9.60
N SER A 173 21.98 -6.80 8.54
CA SER A 173 21.69 -7.71 7.42
C SER A 173 21.73 -9.18 7.85
N THR A 174 22.62 -9.53 8.77
CA THR A 174 22.68 -10.88 9.36
C THR A 174 21.42 -11.17 10.17
N LEU A 175 21.00 -10.23 11.02
CA LEU A 175 19.75 -10.36 11.78
C LEU A 175 18.55 -10.57 10.85
N ILE A 176 18.39 -9.73 9.83
CA ILE A 176 17.29 -9.87 8.86
C ILE A 176 17.33 -11.23 8.17
N SER A 177 18.51 -11.74 7.82
CA SER A 177 18.65 -13.05 7.18
C SER A 177 18.21 -14.20 8.09
N VAL A 178 18.47 -14.08 9.40
CA VAL A 178 18.11 -15.10 10.39
C VAL A 178 16.62 -15.07 10.74
N ILE A 179 16.02 -13.87 10.88
CA ILE A 179 14.62 -13.75 11.27
C ILE A 179 13.65 -13.91 10.09
N SER A 180 14.13 -13.79 8.87
CA SER A 180 13.28 -13.85 7.68
C SER A 180 12.89 -15.28 7.33
N ALA A 181 11.59 -15.52 7.10
CA ALA A 181 11.05 -16.82 6.66
C ALA A 181 11.38 -17.15 5.19
N ALA A 182 11.83 -16.18 4.42
CA ALA A 182 12.29 -16.34 3.04
C ALA A 182 13.63 -15.62 2.89
N LYS A 183 14.45 -16.01 1.90
CA LYS A 183 15.70 -15.28 1.61
C LYS A 183 15.40 -13.79 1.51
N PRO A 184 16.08 -12.94 2.31
CA PRO A 184 15.90 -11.49 2.24
C PRO A 184 16.09 -11.03 0.82
N LYS A 185 15.22 -10.15 0.35
CA LYS A 185 15.39 -9.54 -0.96
C LYS A 185 16.17 -8.25 -0.82
N ILE A 186 17.21 -8.17 -1.60
CA ILE A 186 17.82 -6.92 -1.99
C ILE A 186 16.84 -6.28 -2.97
N ALA A 187 16.16 -5.21 -2.58
CA ALA A 187 15.24 -4.51 -3.45
C ALA A 187 16.02 -3.43 -4.21
N ASP A 188 16.21 -3.64 -5.50
CA ASP A 188 16.76 -2.64 -6.42
C ASP A 188 15.70 -1.56 -6.66
N TYR A 189 15.76 -0.50 -5.89
CA TYR A 189 14.95 0.69 -6.15
C TYR A 189 15.75 1.63 -7.05
N PRO A 190 15.21 2.06 -8.19
CA PRO A 190 15.93 2.93 -9.14
C PRO A 190 16.33 4.29 -8.57
N PHE A 191 15.88 4.61 -7.37
CA PHE A 191 16.17 5.86 -6.65
C PHE A 191 16.99 5.67 -5.37
N THR A 192 17.48 4.45 -5.07
CA THR A 192 18.36 4.19 -3.92
C THR A 192 19.75 3.80 -4.39
N THR A 193 20.76 4.52 -3.94
CA THR A 193 22.17 4.13 -4.13
C THR A 193 22.60 3.03 -3.14
N LEU A 194 21.81 2.81 -2.08
CA LEU A 194 21.96 1.71 -1.12
C LEU A 194 20.67 0.89 -1.12
N THR A 195 20.78 -0.36 -1.54
CA THR A 195 19.67 -1.29 -1.61
C THR A 195 19.28 -1.77 -0.22
N PRO A 196 18.04 -1.50 0.25
CA PRO A 196 17.61 -1.98 1.57
C PRO A 196 17.41 -3.50 1.56
N ASN A 197 17.80 -4.14 2.65
CA ASN A 197 17.45 -5.53 2.88
C ASN A 197 16.06 -5.60 3.52
N LEU A 198 15.16 -6.31 2.85
CA LEU A 198 13.80 -6.54 3.34
C LEU A 198 13.63 -7.99 3.73
N GLY A 199 13.04 -8.24 4.89
CA GLY A 199 12.71 -9.56 5.38
C GLY A 199 11.23 -9.68 5.75
N ILE A 200 10.64 -10.84 5.50
CA ILE A 200 9.30 -11.20 6.00
C ILE A 200 9.51 -12.10 7.21
N VAL A 201 9.09 -11.65 8.38
CA VAL A 201 9.19 -12.41 9.62
C VAL A 201 7.88 -13.12 9.87
N LYS A 202 7.92 -14.46 9.96
CA LYS A 202 6.78 -15.29 10.32
C LYS A 202 6.83 -15.53 11.83
N VAL A 203 5.74 -15.23 12.54
CA VAL A 203 5.62 -15.44 13.99
C VAL A 203 4.78 -16.68 14.31
N ALA A 204 3.71 -16.89 13.55
CA ALA A 204 2.82 -18.06 13.65
C ALA A 204 2.13 -18.30 12.30
N ASP A 205 1.28 -19.33 12.21
CA ASP A 205 0.51 -19.56 11.00
C ASP A 205 -0.39 -18.37 10.71
N TYR A 206 -0.29 -17.87 9.46
CA TYR A 206 -0.99 -16.68 8.95
C TYR A 206 -0.64 -15.36 9.67
N LYS A 207 0.42 -15.30 10.48
CA LYS A 207 0.89 -14.09 11.17
C LYS A 207 2.31 -13.77 10.72
N SER A 208 2.46 -12.71 9.95
CA SER A 208 3.76 -12.23 9.48
C SER A 208 3.78 -10.71 9.43
N PHE A 209 4.98 -10.14 9.54
CA PHE A 209 5.23 -8.72 9.37
C PHE A 209 6.51 -8.49 8.58
N THR A 210 6.69 -7.29 8.06
CA THR A 210 7.86 -6.92 7.25
C THR A 210 8.86 -6.13 8.07
N VAL A 211 10.15 -6.47 7.89
CA VAL A 211 11.29 -5.78 8.52
C VAL A 211 12.18 -5.21 7.43
N ALA A 212 12.64 -3.98 7.61
CA ALA A 212 13.60 -3.34 6.71
C ALA A 212 14.87 -2.92 7.44
N ASP A 213 16.03 -3.13 6.81
CA ASP A 213 17.26 -2.44 7.17
C ASP A 213 17.17 -0.96 6.78
N ILE A 214 17.56 -0.07 7.68
CA ILE A 214 17.70 1.36 7.43
C ILE A 214 19.18 1.67 7.18
N PRO A 215 19.68 1.53 5.94
CA PRO A 215 21.07 1.83 5.64
C PRO A 215 21.30 3.35 5.60
N GLY A 216 22.52 3.78 5.88
CA GLY A 216 22.99 5.13 5.54
C GLY A 216 22.56 6.26 6.48
N LEU A 217 22.12 5.99 7.72
CA LEU A 217 21.88 7.06 8.70
C LEU A 217 23.17 7.77 9.14
N ILE A 218 24.36 7.21 8.91
CA ILE A 218 25.62 7.69 9.52
C ILE A 218 26.61 8.28 8.53
N GLU A 219 26.49 8.03 7.23
CA GLU A 219 27.45 8.57 6.25
C GLU A 219 26.85 9.74 5.45
N GLY A 220 26.85 10.96 6.04
CA GLY A 220 26.63 12.20 5.31
C GLY A 220 25.19 12.44 4.82
N ALA A 221 24.19 11.77 5.36
CA ALA A 221 22.80 11.97 5.00
C ALA A 221 22.30 13.41 5.28
N SER A 222 22.96 14.13 6.21
CA SER A 222 22.66 15.53 6.55
C SER A 222 23.32 16.56 5.60
N GLU A 223 24.29 16.14 4.76
CA GLU A 223 25.05 17.06 3.90
C GLU A 223 24.53 17.17 2.47
N GLY A 224 23.33 16.73 2.19
CA GLY A 224 22.64 17.04 0.92
C GLY A 224 23.18 16.33 -0.32
N LYS A 225 24.10 15.38 -0.20
CA LYS A 225 24.55 14.59 -1.35
C LYS A 225 23.59 13.42 -1.61
N GLY A 226 22.45 13.73 -2.20
CA GLY A 226 21.69 12.87 -3.10
C GLY A 226 21.17 11.52 -2.61
N LEU A 227 21.51 11.05 -1.43
CA LEU A 227 21.20 9.73 -0.92
C LEU A 227 19.88 9.72 -0.15
N GLY A 228 18.81 9.45 -0.88
CA GLY A 228 17.76 8.76 -0.19
C GLY A 228 16.70 9.58 0.53
N VAL A 229 16.44 10.86 0.22
CA VAL A 229 15.22 11.52 0.71
C VAL A 229 13.97 10.68 0.36
N GLN A 230 13.98 10.00 -0.76
CA GLN A 230 12.89 9.09 -1.15
C GLN A 230 12.92 7.80 -0.33
N PHE A 231 14.08 7.18 -0.08
CA PHE A 231 14.19 5.99 0.76
C PHE A 231 13.80 6.29 2.22
N LEU A 232 14.24 7.42 2.74
CA LEU A 232 13.91 7.85 4.10
C LEU A 232 12.40 8.12 4.26
N ARG A 233 11.68 8.54 3.21
CA ARG A 233 10.20 8.60 3.21
C ARG A 233 9.55 7.22 3.40
N HIS A 234 10.18 6.13 2.95
CA HIS A 234 9.69 4.78 3.18
C HIS A 234 9.88 4.34 4.64
N VAL A 235 11.00 4.74 5.24
CA VAL A 235 11.29 4.50 6.67
C VAL A 235 10.34 5.29 7.57
N GLU A 236 9.92 6.49 7.17
CA GLU A 236 8.91 7.28 7.89
C GLU A 236 7.59 6.52 8.10
N ARG A 237 7.31 5.52 7.28
CA ARG A 237 6.08 4.72 7.38
C ARG A 237 6.21 3.50 8.29
N THR A 238 7.40 3.16 8.79
CA THR A 238 7.57 2.06 9.76
C THR A 238 6.77 2.36 11.03
N GLN A 239 6.21 1.32 11.63
CA GLN A 239 5.41 1.42 12.86
C GLN A 239 6.28 1.36 14.10
N VAL A 240 7.31 0.50 14.07
CA VAL A 240 8.22 0.21 15.19
C VAL A 240 9.66 0.37 14.74
N LEU A 241 10.54 0.83 15.63
CA LEU A 241 11.98 0.92 15.40
C LEU A 241 12.74 -0.04 16.30
N VAL A 242 13.72 -0.75 15.74
CA VAL A 242 14.68 -1.56 16.50
C VAL A 242 16.05 -0.91 16.39
N PHE A 243 16.58 -0.42 17.50
CA PHE A 243 17.95 0.09 17.59
C PHE A 243 18.88 -1.07 17.86
N LEU A 244 19.65 -1.49 16.86
CA LEU A 244 20.62 -2.56 16.98
C LEU A 244 21.98 -1.99 17.34
N LEU A 245 22.47 -2.30 18.55
CA LEU A 245 23.74 -1.86 19.08
C LEU A 245 24.72 -3.04 19.16
N ASP A 246 26.00 -2.78 18.95
CA ASP A 246 27.02 -3.81 19.03
C ASP A 246 27.41 -4.06 20.51
N GLY A 247 27.24 -5.30 20.97
CA GLY A 247 27.68 -5.70 22.31
C GLY A 247 29.20 -5.50 22.54
N MET A 248 29.99 -5.54 21.46
CA MET A 248 31.42 -5.33 21.47
C MET A 248 31.84 -3.85 21.44
N SER A 249 30.89 -2.92 21.30
CA SER A 249 31.20 -1.48 21.31
C SER A 249 31.75 -1.03 22.65
N ILE A 250 32.61 -0.02 22.63
CA ILE A 250 33.21 0.57 23.83
C ILE A 250 32.15 1.33 24.65
N ASP A 251 31.20 2.00 24.00
CA ASP A 251 30.10 2.76 24.63
C ASP A 251 28.80 2.65 23.86
N GLN A 252 28.01 1.62 24.19
CA GLN A 252 26.69 1.37 23.59
C GLN A 252 25.69 2.51 23.88
N VAL A 253 25.84 3.21 24.99
CA VAL A 253 24.97 4.33 25.35
C VAL A 253 25.24 5.53 24.43
N GLN A 254 26.50 5.77 24.11
CA GLN A 254 26.90 6.82 23.17
C GLN A 254 26.42 6.49 21.74
N ASP A 255 26.58 5.23 21.32
CA ASP A 255 26.09 4.76 20.02
C ASP A 255 24.58 4.97 19.88
N TYR A 256 23.82 4.63 20.93
CA TYR A 256 22.38 4.88 20.95
C TYR A 256 22.03 6.35 20.83
N LYS A 257 22.72 7.23 21.58
CA LYS A 257 22.52 8.68 21.51
C LYS A 257 22.82 9.23 20.11
N LEU A 258 23.89 8.74 19.48
CA LEU A 258 24.27 9.12 18.13
C LEU A 258 23.16 8.77 17.14
N LEU A 259 22.73 7.51 17.11
CA LEU A 259 21.65 7.04 16.24
C LEU A 259 20.35 7.84 16.46
N LYS A 260 20.01 8.10 17.72
CA LYS A 260 18.83 8.90 18.07
C LYS A 260 18.94 10.34 17.57
N SER A 261 20.13 10.95 17.69
CA SER A 261 20.37 12.32 17.22
C SER A 261 20.26 12.44 15.71
N GLU A 262 20.70 11.44 14.97
CA GLU A 262 20.62 11.39 13.52
C GLU A 262 19.19 11.19 13.04
N LEU A 263 18.43 10.28 13.65
CA LEU A 263 17.02 10.14 13.38
C LEU A 263 16.24 11.44 13.66
N LYS A 264 16.61 12.16 14.73
CA LYS A 264 16.00 13.45 15.06
C LYS A 264 16.30 14.51 14.01
N LYS A 265 17.53 14.59 13.52
CA LYS A 265 17.92 15.52 12.43
C LYS A 265 17.15 15.22 11.16
N TYR A 266 16.92 13.95 10.87
CA TYR A 266 16.20 13.51 9.70
C TYR A 266 14.70 13.83 9.80
N ASN A 267 14.02 13.26 10.79
CA ASN A 267 12.59 13.53 11.06
C ASN A 267 12.28 13.33 12.55
N PRO A 268 12.00 14.42 13.28
CA PRO A 268 11.67 14.35 14.70
C PRO A 268 10.50 13.41 15.03
N SER A 269 9.53 13.23 14.11
CA SER A 269 8.38 12.35 14.31
C SER A 269 8.76 10.87 14.48
N MET A 270 9.92 10.46 13.96
CA MET A 270 10.46 9.10 14.13
C MET A 270 10.72 8.76 15.59
N LEU A 271 11.04 9.76 16.41
CA LEU A 271 11.28 9.57 17.83
C LEU A 271 10.00 9.36 18.67
N ALA A 272 8.83 9.61 18.11
CA ALA A 272 7.55 9.31 18.75
C ALA A 272 7.12 7.83 18.57
N LYS A 273 7.79 7.08 17.69
CA LYS A 273 7.44 5.68 17.44
C LYS A 273 7.84 4.77 18.60
N LYS A 274 7.10 3.67 18.74
CA LYS A 274 7.48 2.56 19.62
C LYS A 274 8.84 2.03 19.20
N ARG A 275 9.67 1.66 20.16
CA ARG A 275 11.05 1.25 19.90
C ARG A 275 11.53 0.15 20.84
N ILE A 276 12.48 -0.63 20.34
CA ILE A 276 13.22 -1.65 21.09
C ILE A 276 14.70 -1.31 20.99
N ILE A 277 15.46 -1.46 22.07
CA ILE A 277 16.92 -1.45 22.06
C ILE A 277 17.37 -2.91 22.05
N CYS A 278 18.17 -3.28 21.06
CA CYS A 278 18.64 -4.64 20.89
C CYS A 278 20.19 -4.66 20.89
N ILE A 279 20.78 -5.40 21.82
CA ILE A 279 22.24 -5.58 21.90
C ILE A 279 22.59 -6.85 21.16
N SER A 280 23.38 -6.72 20.09
CA SER A 280 23.81 -7.85 19.25
C SER A 280 25.14 -8.45 19.72
N ARG A 281 25.50 -9.61 19.13
CA ARG A 281 26.80 -10.30 19.36
C ARG A 281 27.09 -10.64 20.82
N ILE A 282 26.07 -11.01 21.60
CA ILE A 282 26.26 -11.39 23.00
C ILE A 282 27.09 -12.68 23.16
N ASP A 283 27.14 -13.50 22.12
CA ASP A 283 27.97 -14.70 22.04
C ASP A 283 29.49 -14.43 22.03
N ALA A 284 29.88 -13.24 21.62
CA ALA A 284 31.27 -12.81 21.61
C ALA A 284 31.72 -12.15 22.93
N LEU A 285 30.79 -11.92 23.88
CA LEU A 285 31.09 -11.29 25.17
C LEU A 285 31.48 -12.32 26.22
N THR A 286 32.42 -11.94 27.09
CA THR A 286 32.67 -12.69 28.32
C THR A 286 31.51 -12.48 29.32
N ASP A 287 31.37 -13.40 30.30
CA ASP A 287 30.36 -13.27 31.35
C ASP A 287 30.42 -11.96 32.12
N GLU A 288 31.61 -11.43 32.34
CA GLU A 288 31.81 -10.14 33.01
C GLU A 288 31.33 -8.97 32.14
N GLN A 289 31.71 -8.98 30.86
CA GLN A 289 31.26 -7.98 29.89
C GLN A 289 29.74 -8.01 29.72
N LEU A 290 29.14 -9.19 29.61
CA LEU A 290 27.68 -9.34 29.50
C LEU A 290 26.98 -8.78 30.74
N LYS A 291 27.50 -9.06 31.96
CA LYS A 291 26.98 -8.47 33.19
C LYS A 291 27.10 -6.96 33.22
N ALA A 292 28.20 -6.40 32.70
CA ALA A 292 28.40 -4.95 32.59
C ALA A 292 27.40 -4.31 31.63
N VAL A 293 27.24 -4.87 30.44
CA VAL A 293 26.31 -4.37 29.43
C VAL A 293 24.84 -4.45 29.89
N LYS A 294 24.45 -5.51 30.60
CA LYS A 294 23.11 -5.63 31.21
C LYS A 294 22.80 -4.58 32.28
N LYS A 295 23.81 -3.96 32.88
CA LYS A 295 23.64 -2.88 33.90
C LYS A 295 23.53 -1.49 33.26
N LEU A 296 23.76 -1.33 31.96
CA LEU A 296 23.69 -0.05 31.29
C LEU A 296 22.26 0.52 31.31
N LYS A 297 22.16 1.83 31.57
CA LYS A 297 20.87 2.55 31.60
C LYS A 297 20.81 3.52 30.43
N TYR A 298 19.88 3.30 29.53
CA TYR A 298 19.67 4.14 28.33
C TYR A 298 18.81 5.37 28.58
N ARG A 299 18.36 5.60 29.85
CA ARG A 299 17.52 6.75 30.29
C ARG A 299 16.26 6.96 29.41
N GLU A 300 15.68 5.88 28.94
CA GLU A 300 14.41 5.88 28.19
C GLU A 300 13.32 5.32 29.10
N LYS A 301 12.11 5.89 28.99
CA LYS A 301 10.90 5.33 29.60
C LYS A 301 10.23 4.40 28.60
N ASP A 302 9.70 3.28 29.08
CA ASP A 302 8.90 2.34 28.28
C ASP A 302 9.62 1.75 27.06
N VAL A 303 10.96 1.59 27.14
CA VAL A 303 11.77 0.96 26.09
C VAL A 303 12.37 -0.32 26.64
N GLU A 304 12.09 -1.42 25.95
CA GLU A 304 12.61 -2.73 26.29
C GLU A 304 14.00 -2.95 25.71
N ILE A 305 14.88 -3.60 26.48
CA ILE A 305 16.25 -3.90 26.08
C ILE A 305 16.36 -5.41 25.94
N LEU A 306 16.67 -5.87 24.73
CA LEU A 306 16.84 -7.29 24.41
C LEU A 306 18.31 -7.58 24.06
N PHE A 307 18.74 -8.78 24.37
CA PHE A 307 20.09 -9.26 24.16
C PHE A 307 20.08 -10.44 23.21
N ILE A 308 20.74 -10.30 22.05
CA ILE A 308 20.67 -11.31 20.99
C ILE A 308 22.04 -11.72 20.47
N SER A 309 22.09 -12.94 19.96
CA SER A 309 23.09 -13.37 18.98
C SER A 309 22.38 -13.92 17.76
N SER A 310 22.55 -13.26 16.62
CA SER A 310 22.02 -13.74 15.34
C SER A 310 22.73 -15.01 14.88
N VAL A 311 24.01 -15.20 15.22
CA VAL A 311 24.80 -16.36 14.81
C VAL A 311 24.47 -17.58 15.67
N ALA A 312 24.38 -17.40 16.99
CA ALA A 312 24.05 -18.44 17.93
C ALA A 312 22.53 -18.66 18.11
N ASN A 313 21.69 -17.89 17.42
CA ASN A 313 20.24 -17.88 17.52
C ASN A 313 19.70 -17.68 18.95
N LEU A 314 20.43 -16.92 19.78
CA LEU A 314 20.05 -16.59 21.15
C LEU A 314 19.19 -15.33 21.20
N GLY A 315 18.07 -15.34 21.94
CA GLY A 315 17.17 -14.18 22.10
C GLY A 315 16.44 -13.72 20.84
N VAL A 316 16.64 -14.41 19.71
CA VAL A 316 16.07 -14.00 18.41
C VAL A 316 14.57 -14.20 18.37
N ASP A 317 14.05 -15.30 18.92
CA ASP A 317 12.61 -15.54 18.95
C ASP A 317 11.87 -14.57 19.88
N GLU A 318 12.46 -14.23 21.02
CA GLU A 318 11.95 -13.20 21.94
C GLU A 318 11.85 -11.83 21.20
N LEU A 319 12.89 -11.46 20.44
CA LEU A 319 12.85 -10.24 19.62
C LEU A 319 11.73 -10.29 18.56
N LYS A 320 11.51 -11.42 17.87
CA LYS A 320 10.41 -11.57 16.90
C LYS A 320 9.05 -11.35 17.55
N TYR A 321 8.81 -11.99 18.72
CA TYR A 321 7.55 -11.85 19.46
C TYR A 321 7.32 -10.42 19.92
N LYS A 322 8.37 -9.75 20.44
CA LYS A 322 8.27 -8.38 20.91
C LYS A 322 8.02 -7.38 19.78
N MET A 323 8.70 -7.53 18.65
CA MET A 323 8.40 -6.74 17.45
C MET A 323 6.94 -6.90 17.03
N TRP A 324 6.43 -8.13 17.00
CA TRP A 324 5.04 -8.42 16.66
C TRP A 324 4.04 -7.79 17.64
N GLU A 325 4.29 -7.91 18.94
CA GLU A 325 3.47 -7.30 19.98
C GLU A 325 3.31 -5.79 19.77
N LEU A 326 4.44 -5.09 19.58
CA LEU A 326 4.44 -3.64 19.36
C LEU A 326 3.75 -3.25 18.03
N VAL A 327 3.92 -4.02 16.97
CA VAL A 327 3.21 -3.80 15.69
C VAL A 327 1.71 -3.90 15.91
N LYS A 328 1.24 -4.93 16.62
CA LYS A 328 -0.18 -5.11 16.94
C LYS A 328 -0.74 -3.99 17.81
N GLU A 329 0.01 -3.55 18.80
CA GLU A 329 -0.38 -2.44 19.66
C GLU A 329 -0.58 -1.13 18.87
N VAL A 330 0.32 -0.85 17.92
CA VAL A 330 0.20 0.32 17.04
C VAL A 330 -0.98 0.19 16.08
N GLU A 331 -1.28 -1.03 15.58
CA GLU A 331 -2.44 -1.29 14.71
C GLU A 331 -3.77 -1.12 15.46
N SER A 332 -3.83 -1.55 16.73
CA SER A 332 -5.03 -1.45 17.56
C SER A 332 -5.37 -0.02 18.01
N ASN A 333 -4.38 0.86 18.01
CA ASN A 333 -4.52 2.28 18.41
C ASN A 333 -4.80 3.21 17.21
N LYS A 334 -4.95 2.68 15.99
CA LYS A 334 -5.36 3.39 14.77
C LYS A 334 -6.83 3.21 14.44
#